data_a09f5e38072a46f39c6db66d3ad6ac16
#
_entry.id   a09f5e38072a46f39c6db66d3ad6ac16
#
_cell.length_a   1.000
_cell.length_b   1.000
_cell.length_c   1.000
_cell.angle_alpha   90.00
_cell.angle_beta   90.00
_cell.angle_gamma   90.00
#
_symmetry.space_group_name_H-M   'P 1'
#
loop_
_entity.id
_entity.type
_entity.pdbx_description
1 polymer ?
#
loop_
_entity_poly.entity_id
_entity_poly.type
_entity_poly.pdbx_seq_one_letter_code
_entity_poly.pdbx_strand_id
1 'polypeptide(L)'
;HFTKPWHQAPREHEDGQPGEERRLRLELKLLADVGLVGFPNAGKSTLISRISAARPKIAAYPFTTLEPHLGVVCADPDAAPGNGRTFVVADVPGLIEGAHEGVGLGVRFLKHIERTRLIAHLVDTSDGGDVDPVKEFEILEHELRAFSEDLAQKPVIVVATKLDATTDRAKVDTLRAYAEKRGLPFFAISSASGEGIQTLVRAMADALDRSPRPLPPGVPSLSVAATEPELPSSHSQASGDKA
;
A
#
# COMPACT_ATOMS: atom_id res chain seq x y z
N HIS A 1 -12.90 43.93 -3.04
CA HIS A 1 -12.49 45.10 -3.86
C HIS A 1 -13.17 46.38 -3.40
N PHE A 2 -14.33 46.34 -2.72
CA PHE A 2 -15.15 47.47 -2.39
C PHE A 2 -14.98 47.97 -0.95
N THR A 3 -14.05 47.45 -0.17
CA THR A 3 -13.81 47.81 1.22
C THR A 3 -12.71 48.88 1.38
N LYS A 4 -13.03 50.14 1.12
CA LYS A 4 -12.17 51.27 1.48
C LYS A 4 -12.75 52.00 2.71
N PRO A 5 -11.89 52.64 3.54
CA PRO A 5 -12.37 53.29 4.77
C PRO A 5 -13.47 54.35 4.58
N TRP A 6 -13.56 54.91 3.37
CA TRP A 6 -14.58 55.91 3.01
C TRP A 6 -15.78 55.35 2.25
N HIS A 7 -15.83 53.98 2.01
CA HIS A 7 -16.87 53.30 1.22
C HIS A 7 -17.36 52.08 2.00
N GLN A 8 -17.94 52.30 3.15
CA GLN A 8 -18.33 51.24 4.09
C GLN A 8 -19.61 50.48 3.69
N ALA A 9 -20.42 51.06 2.81
CA ALA A 9 -21.63 50.43 2.29
C ALA A 9 -21.72 50.59 0.76
N PRO A 10 -20.95 49.90 -0.02
CA PRO A 10 -20.97 49.98 -1.48
C PRO A 10 -22.33 49.52 -2.02
N ARG A 11 -22.91 50.35 -2.90
CA ARG A 11 -24.10 49.98 -3.69
C ARG A 11 -23.73 49.38 -5.03
N GLU A 12 -22.45 49.37 -5.32
CA GLU A 12 -21.89 48.83 -6.55
C GLU A 12 -21.69 47.31 -6.37
N HIS A 13 -21.98 46.55 -7.41
CA HIS A 13 -21.74 45.11 -7.47
C HIS A 13 -21.15 44.79 -8.83
N GLU A 14 -20.38 43.75 -8.89
CA GLU A 14 -19.94 43.12 -10.14
C GLU A 14 -20.82 41.90 -10.38
N ASP A 15 -21.32 41.76 -11.60
CA ASP A 15 -22.08 40.58 -11.98
C ASP A 15 -21.15 39.36 -11.95
N GLY A 16 -21.66 38.28 -11.39
CA GLY A 16 -20.92 37.01 -11.37
C GLY A 16 -20.73 36.48 -12.80
N GLN A 17 -19.57 35.90 -13.03
CA GLN A 17 -19.35 35.21 -14.31
C GLN A 17 -20.15 33.90 -14.33
N PRO A 18 -20.65 33.46 -15.53
CA PRO A 18 -21.33 32.19 -15.68
C PRO A 18 -20.45 31.05 -15.15
N GLY A 19 -21.04 30.11 -14.45
CA GLY A 19 -20.33 28.89 -14.02
C GLY A 19 -19.87 28.07 -15.22
N GLU A 20 -18.73 27.42 -15.09
CA GLU A 20 -18.19 26.54 -16.12
C GLU A 20 -18.61 25.10 -15.85
N GLU A 21 -19.34 24.49 -16.78
CA GLU A 21 -19.67 23.07 -16.73
C GLU A 21 -18.60 22.27 -17.46
N ARG A 22 -17.97 21.28 -16.75
CA ARG A 22 -17.01 20.37 -17.34
C ARG A 22 -17.41 18.93 -17.10
N ARG A 23 -17.33 18.12 -18.13
CA ARG A 23 -17.40 16.66 -17.98
C ARG A 23 -16.00 16.12 -17.71
N LEU A 24 -15.81 15.49 -16.55
CA LEU A 24 -14.56 14.87 -16.15
C LEU A 24 -14.67 13.36 -16.27
N ARG A 25 -13.65 12.73 -16.88
CA ARG A 25 -13.46 11.29 -16.83
C ARG A 25 -12.47 10.98 -15.72
N LEU A 26 -12.94 10.34 -14.66
CA LEU A 26 -12.10 9.94 -13.55
C LEU A 26 -11.63 8.49 -13.76
N GLU A 27 -10.32 8.26 -13.58
CA GLU A 27 -9.72 6.94 -13.60
C GLU A 27 -9.06 6.65 -12.26
N LEU A 28 -9.52 5.61 -11.56
CA LEU A 28 -8.90 5.15 -10.32
C LEU A 28 -7.69 4.27 -10.66
N LYS A 29 -6.48 4.80 -10.48
CA LYS A 29 -5.23 4.07 -10.79
C LYS A 29 -4.75 3.15 -9.68
N LEU A 30 -5.01 3.49 -8.40
CA LEU A 30 -4.59 2.68 -7.27
C LEU A 30 -5.68 1.66 -6.92
N LEU A 31 -5.33 0.37 -6.93
CA LEU A 31 -6.21 -0.72 -6.56
C LEU A 31 -6.11 -0.99 -5.05
N ALA A 32 -4.87 -1.10 -4.55
CA ALA A 32 -4.54 -1.38 -3.16
C ALA A 32 -3.15 -0.81 -2.84
N ASP A 33 -2.84 -0.70 -1.56
CA ASP A 33 -1.50 -0.29 -1.13
C ASP A 33 -0.51 -1.46 -1.22
N VAL A 34 -0.94 -2.67 -0.85
CA VAL A 34 -0.14 -3.90 -0.89
C VAL A 34 -0.80 -4.94 -1.79
N GLY A 35 -0.03 -5.51 -2.71
CA GLY A 35 -0.43 -6.65 -3.51
C GLY A 35 0.16 -7.95 -2.94
N LEU A 36 -0.69 -8.96 -2.70
CA LEU A 36 -0.22 -10.29 -2.34
C LEU A 36 0.08 -11.08 -3.61
N VAL A 37 1.30 -11.59 -3.72
CA VAL A 37 1.74 -12.45 -4.80
C VAL A 37 2.29 -13.75 -4.22
N GLY A 38 2.20 -14.84 -4.96
CA GLY A 38 2.66 -16.17 -4.53
C GLY A 38 1.93 -17.27 -5.30
N PHE A 39 2.45 -18.46 -5.29
CA PHE A 39 1.89 -19.63 -5.97
C PHE A 39 0.48 -19.99 -5.46
N PRO A 40 -0.30 -20.80 -6.18
CA PRO A 40 -1.54 -21.35 -5.65
C PRO A 40 -1.28 -22.00 -4.30
N ASN A 41 -2.22 -21.85 -3.39
CA ASN A 41 -2.12 -22.38 -2.02
C ASN A 41 -0.99 -21.80 -1.13
N ALA A 42 -0.26 -20.77 -1.56
CA ALA A 42 0.71 -20.07 -0.72
C ALA A 42 0.11 -19.34 0.49
N GLY A 43 -1.21 -19.40 0.67
CA GLY A 43 -1.89 -18.83 1.83
C GLY A 43 -2.35 -17.38 1.69
N LYS A 44 -2.39 -16.82 0.49
CA LYS A 44 -2.80 -15.41 0.23
C LYS A 44 -4.20 -15.08 0.79
N SER A 45 -5.20 -15.84 0.39
CA SER A 45 -6.60 -15.62 0.81
C SER A 45 -6.80 -15.88 2.32
N THR A 46 -6.02 -16.79 2.89
CA THR A 46 -6.02 -17.05 4.33
C THR A 46 -5.42 -15.86 5.08
N LEU A 47 -4.30 -15.34 4.58
CA LEU A 47 -3.65 -14.18 5.17
C LEU A 47 -4.58 -12.97 5.16
N ILE A 48 -5.15 -12.61 4.00
CA ILE A 48 -6.03 -11.44 3.90
C ILE A 48 -7.25 -11.55 4.81
N SER A 49 -7.83 -12.76 4.93
CA SER A 49 -8.93 -13.02 5.86
C SER A 49 -8.54 -12.84 7.32
N ARG A 50 -7.28 -13.11 7.66
CA ARG A 50 -6.76 -13.02 9.02
C ARG A 50 -6.42 -11.59 9.44
N ILE A 51 -5.87 -10.78 8.50
CA ILE A 51 -5.40 -9.42 8.81
C ILE A 51 -6.44 -8.33 8.55
N SER A 52 -7.50 -8.65 7.82
CA SER A 52 -8.54 -7.67 7.49
C SER A 52 -9.39 -7.33 8.71
N ALA A 53 -9.58 -6.04 8.98
CA ALA A 53 -10.43 -5.53 10.06
C ALA A 53 -11.94 -5.81 9.83
N ALA A 54 -12.33 -6.07 8.59
CA ALA A 54 -13.67 -6.49 8.19
C ALA A 54 -13.56 -7.67 7.24
N ARG A 55 -14.67 -8.36 6.99
CA ARG A 55 -14.68 -9.42 5.97
C ARG A 55 -14.17 -8.88 4.64
N PRO A 56 -13.17 -9.52 4.00
CA PRO A 56 -12.68 -9.10 2.70
C PRO A 56 -13.83 -8.93 1.72
N LYS A 57 -13.82 -7.82 0.99
CA LYS A 57 -14.84 -7.55 -0.03
C LYS A 57 -14.32 -7.97 -1.38
N ILE A 58 -15.16 -8.68 -2.10
CA ILE A 58 -14.96 -8.93 -3.53
C ILE A 58 -15.33 -7.65 -4.25
N ALA A 59 -14.38 -7.07 -4.99
CA ALA A 59 -14.62 -5.83 -5.70
C ALA A 59 -14.70 -6.09 -7.21
N ALA A 60 -15.89 -5.90 -7.77
CA ALA A 60 -16.12 -5.95 -9.22
C ALA A 60 -15.67 -4.61 -9.82
N TYR A 61 -14.50 -4.58 -10.44
CA TYR A 61 -14.05 -3.43 -11.20
C TYR A 61 -14.41 -3.59 -12.68
N PRO A 62 -14.89 -2.55 -13.37
CA PRO A 62 -15.32 -2.65 -14.78
C PRO A 62 -14.26 -3.13 -15.77
N PHE A 63 -12.99 -3.10 -15.34
CA PHE A 63 -11.82 -3.50 -16.14
C PHE A 63 -11.20 -4.84 -15.69
N THR A 64 -11.84 -5.56 -14.74
CA THR A 64 -11.36 -6.84 -14.23
C THR A 64 -12.36 -7.96 -14.57
N THR A 65 -11.85 -9.07 -15.09
CA THR A 65 -12.63 -10.31 -15.26
C THR A 65 -12.46 -11.25 -14.07
N LEU A 66 -11.42 -11.03 -13.25
CA LEU A 66 -11.17 -11.69 -11.98
C LEU A 66 -11.41 -10.66 -10.88
N GLU A 67 -12.23 -11.00 -9.93
CA GLU A 67 -12.61 -10.14 -8.83
C GLU A 67 -11.56 -10.23 -7.72
N PRO A 68 -10.76 -9.18 -7.47
CA PRO A 68 -9.78 -9.20 -6.40
C PRO A 68 -10.47 -9.18 -5.04
N HIS A 69 -9.92 -9.92 -4.09
CA HIS A 69 -10.30 -9.82 -2.69
C HIS A 69 -9.54 -8.69 -2.03
N LEU A 70 -10.27 -7.68 -1.55
CA LEU A 70 -9.69 -6.53 -0.87
C LEU A 70 -9.92 -6.62 0.63
N GLY A 71 -8.87 -6.41 1.42
CA GLY A 71 -8.92 -6.29 2.87
C GLY A 71 -8.40 -4.95 3.35
N VAL A 72 -9.13 -4.32 4.27
CA VAL A 72 -8.64 -3.14 4.99
C VAL A 72 -7.93 -3.61 6.24
N VAL A 73 -6.66 -3.26 6.38
CA VAL A 73 -5.79 -3.70 7.47
C VAL A 73 -5.49 -2.52 8.38
N CYS A 74 -5.60 -2.74 9.70
CA CYS A 74 -5.18 -1.80 10.72
C CYS A 74 -3.81 -2.24 11.26
N ALA A 75 -2.79 -1.41 11.10
CA ALA A 75 -1.44 -1.71 11.58
C ALA A 75 -1.28 -1.51 13.08
N ASP A 76 -2.04 -0.59 13.64
CA ASP A 76 -1.93 -0.15 15.02
C ASP A 76 -3.28 -0.34 15.74
N PRO A 77 -3.68 -1.60 16.06
CA PRO A 77 -4.99 -1.89 16.64
C PRO A 77 -5.18 -1.26 18.04
N ASP A 78 -4.07 -0.99 18.73
CA ASP A 78 -4.07 -0.39 20.07
C ASP A 78 -4.08 1.15 20.05
N ALA A 79 -4.05 1.77 18.87
CA ALA A 79 -4.12 3.23 18.74
C ALA A 79 -5.51 3.74 19.10
N ALA A 80 -5.57 4.99 19.56
CA ALA A 80 -6.85 5.65 19.78
C ALA A 80 -7.70 5.67 18.50
N PRO A 81 -9.04 5.61 18.59
CA PRO A 81 -9.92 5.60 17.44
C PRO A 81 -9.59 6.74 16.46
N GLY A 82 -9.35 6.37 15.21
CA GLY A 82 -8.98 7.31 14.14
C GLY A 82 -7.47 7.62 13.99
N ASN A 83 -6.63 7.20 14.94
CA ASN A 83 -5.18 7.47 14.89
C ASN A 83 -4.34 6.28 14.39
N GLY A 84 -4.93 5.10 14.23
CA GLY A 84 -4.24 3.92 13.71
C GLY A 84 -3.98 4.03 12.20
N ARG A 85 -2.78 3.61 11.78
CA ARG A 85 -2.45 3.50 10.35
C ARG A 85 -3.29 2.40 9.72
N THR A 86 -3.91 2.69 8.58
CA THR A 86 -4.68 1.73 7.82
C THR A 86 -4.22 1.71 6.37
N PHE A 87 -4.25 0.53 5.76
CA PHE A 87 -3.90 0.34 4.36
C PHE A 87 -4.76 -0.77 3.74
N VAL A 88 -4.82 -0.79 2.41
CA VAL A 88 -5.59 -1.78 1.66
C VAL A 88 -4.66 -2.84 1.10
N VAL A 89 -5.02 -4.10 1.33
CA VAL A 89 -4.33 -5.27 0.77
C VAL A 89 -5.23 -5.91 -0.28
N ALA A 90 -4.64 -6.28 -1.42
CA ALA A 90 -5.34 -7.01 -2.48
C ALA A 90 -4.77 -8.43 -2.60
N ASP A 91 -5.65 -9.43 -2.52
CA ASP A 91 -5.39 -10.76 -3.06
C ASP A 91 -5.99 -10.82 -4.47
N VAL A 92 -5.15 -10.93 -5.46
CA VAL A 92 -5.58 -11.05 -6.84
C VAL A 92 -5.50 -12.52 -7.24
N PRO A 93 -6.64 -13.19 -7.39
CA PRO A 93 -6.66 -14.61 -7.77
C PRO A 93 -6.16 -14.81 -9.21
N GLY A 94 -5.60 -15.98 -9.49
CA GLY A 94 -5.21 -16.38 -10.85
C GLY A 94 -3.74 -16.22 -11.19
N LEU A 95 -2.86 -16.19 -10.18
CA LEU A 95 -1.44 -15.97 -10.37
C LEU A 95 -0.71 -17.08 -11.11
N ILE A 96 -1.12 -18.33 -11.00
CA ILE A 96 -0.29 -19.43 -11.52
C ILE A 96 -1.13 -20.72 -11.72
N GLU A 97 -2.19 -20.65 -12.46
CA GLU A 97 -2.61 -21.85 -13.15
C GLU A 97 -1.75 -21.93 -14.42
N GLY A 98 -0.62 -22.68 -14.37
CA GLY A 98 0.22 -22.98 -15.50
C GLY A 98 1.57 -22.25 -15.61
N ALA A 99 2.04 -21.47 -14.63
CA ALA A 99 3.39 -20.90 -14.69
C ALA A 99 4.49 -21.98 -14.69
N HIS A 100 4.24 -23.10 -14.01
CA HIS A 100 5.09 -24.30 -14.09
C HIS A 100 4.96 -25.06 -15.42
N GLU A 101 3.93 -24.76 -16.23
CA GLU A 101 3.69 -25.34 -17.56
C GLU A 101 4.09 -24.40 -18.70
N GLY A 102 4.72 -23.24 -18.39
CA GLY A 102 5.15 -22.27 -19.39
C GLY A 102 4.05 -21.36 -19.94
N VAL A 103 2.84 -21.39 -19.34
CA VAL A 103 1.77 -20.44 -19.63
C VAL A 103 1.88 -19.31 -18.60
N GLY A 104 2.64 -18.28 -18.91
CA GLY A 104 3.01 -17.20 -17.99
C GLY A 104 1.86 -16.53 -17.20
N LEU A 105 2.23 -15.73 -16.23
CA LEU A 105 1.30 -14.90 -15.44
C LEU A 105 0.31 -14.17 -16.37
N GLY A 106 -0.98 -14.32 -16.12
CA GLY A 106 -1.98 -13.67 -16.96
C GLY A 106 -1.76 -12.15 -16.97
N VAL A 107 -1.61 -11.56 -18.16
CA VAL A 107 -1.39 -10.10 -18.38
C VAL A 107 -2.36 -9.23 -17.56
N ARG A 108 -3.55 -9.71 -17.32
CA ARG A 108 -4.59 -9.02 -16.54
C ARG A 108 -4.25 -8.93 -15.05
N PHE A 109 -3.68 -10.01 -14.50
CA PHE A 109 -3.22 -10.06 -13.11
C PHE A 109 -2.09 -9.04 -12.88
N LEU A 110 -1.11 -9.03 -13.76
CA LEU A 110 0.06 -8.15 -13.64
C LEU A 110 -0.32 -6.67 -13.65
N LYS A 111 -1.35 -6.30 -14.42
CA LYS A 111 -1.94 -4.95 -14.39
C LYS A 111 -2.56 -4.58 -13.05
N HIS A 112 -3.02 -5.54 -12.24
CA HIS A 112 -3.52 -5.26 -10.90
C HIS A 112 -2.38 -5.00 -9.91
N ILE A 113 -1.29 -5.78 -10.01
CA ILE A 113 -0.10 -5.56 -9.18
C ILE A 113 0.61 -4.24 -9.54
N GLU A 114 0.60 -3.81 -10.79
CA GLU A 114 1.07 -2.47 -11.17
C GLU A 114 0.37 -1.35 -10.41
N ARG A 115 -0.87 -1.58 -9.99
CA ARG A 115 -1.71 -0.63 -9.23
C ARG A 115 -1.54 -0.75 -7.71
N THR A 116 -0.47 -1.37 -7.25
CA THR A 116 -0.09 -1.43 -5.83
C THR A 116 1.21 -0.67 -5.59
N ARG A 117 1.51 -0.34 -4.34
CA ARG A 117 2.72 0.40 -3.93
C ARG A 117 3.81 -0.52 -3.40
N LEU A 118 3.42 -1.65 -2.83
CA LEU A 118 4.26 -2.65 -2.18
C LEU A 118 3.81 -4.03 -2.62
N ILE A 119 4.74 -4.95 -2.79
CA ILE A 119 4.48 -6.35 -3.05
C ILE A 119 4.85 -7.18 -1.81
N ALA A 120 3.91 -7.98 -1.31
CA ALA A 120 4.20 -9.03 -0.35
C ALA A 120 4.23 -10.37 -1.09
N HIS A 121 5.42 -10.94 -1.23
CA HIS A 121 5.65 -12.21 -1.93
C HIS A 121 5.57 -13.37 -0.93
N LEU A 122 4.48 -14.12 -0.99
CA LEU A 122 4.21 -15.25 -0.13
C LEU A 122 4.78 -16.52 -0.75
N VAL A 123 5.58 -17.24 0.03
CA VAL A 123 6.21 -18.51 -0.36
C VAL A 123 5.81 -19.57 0.64
N ASP A 124 5.31 -20.71 0.14
CA ASP A 124 4.93 -21.85 0.97
C ASP A 124 6.19 -22.58 1.46
N THR A 125 6.38 -22.61 2.78
CA THR A 125 7.51 -23.32 3.41
C THR A 125 7.09 -24.59 4.15
N SER A 126 5.83 -25.03 3.98
CA SER A 126 5.35 -26.27 4.60
C SER A 126 6.09 -27.51 4.08
N ASP A 127 6.01 -28.58 4.85
CA ASP A 127 6.61 -29.87 4.48
C ASP A 127 5.97 -30.47 3.21
N GLY A 128 4.68 -30.17 2.98
CA GLY A 128 3.92 -30.57 1.79
C GLY A 128 4.11 -29.70 0.57
N GLY A 129 4.98 -28.70 0.62
CA GLY A 129 5.31 -27.86 -0.55
C GLY A 129 6.19 -28.64 -1.54
N ASP A 130 5.72 -28.76 -2.79
CA ASP A 130 6.38 -29.55 -3.83
C ASP A 130 7.58 -28.84 -4.48
N VAL A 131 7.69 -27.52 -4.33
CA VAL A 131 8.71 -26.68 -4.96
C VAL A 131 9.69 -26.15 -3.93
N ASP A 132 10.96 -26.03 -4.30
CA ASP A 132 11.97 -25.35 -3.49
C ASP A 132 11.58 -23.88 -3.31
N PRO A 133 11.54 -23.36 -2.06
CA PRO A 133 11.06 -21.99 -1.79
C PRO A 133 11.84 -20.89 -2.52
N VAL A 134 13.14 -21.07 -2.73
CA VAL A 134 13.96 -20.10 -3.47
C VAL A 134 13.61 -20.11 -4.94
N LYS A 135 13.42 -21.29 -5.50
CA LYS A 135 12.98 -21.42 -6.92
C LYS A 135 11.59 -20.84 -7.13
N GLU A 136 10.66 -21.10 -6.20
CA GLU A 136 9.33 -20.50 -6.26
C GLU A 136 9.40 -18.97 -6.31
N PHE A 137 10.23 -18.39 -5.45
CA PHE A 137 10.46 -16.95 -5.42
C PHE A 137 11.06 -16.45 -6.75
N GLU A 138 12.11 -17.11 -7.27
CA GLU A 138 12.80 -16.69 -8.48
C GLU A 138 11.92 -16.77 -9.74
N ILE A 139 11.11 -17.82 -9.86
CA ILE A 139 10.17 -17.97 -10.97
C ILE A 139 9.22 -16.78 -11.02
N LEU A 140 8.59 -16.47 -9.90
CA LEU A 140 7.63 -15.39 -9.85
C LEU A 140 8.28 -14.01 -10.05
N GLU A 141 9.45 -13.79 -9.47
CA GLU A 141 10.21 -12.56 -9.69
C GLU A 141 10.58 -12.37 -11.17
N HIS A 142 11.00 -13.45 -11.84
CA HIS A 142 11.29 -13.42 -13.26
C HIS A 142 10.07 -13.02 -14.09
N GLU A 143 8.92 -13.57 -13.79
CA GLU A 143 7.66 -13.27 -14.47
C GLU A 143 7.23 -11.80 -14.26
N LEU A 144 7.35 -11.29 -13.03
CA LEU A 144 7.06 -9.89 -12.73
C LEU A 144 7.98 -8.94 -13.51
N ARG A 145 9.27 -9.25 -13.60
CA ARG A 145 10.25 -8.48 -14.36
C ARG A 145 10.01 -8.53 -15.87
N ALA A 146 9.68 -9.70 -16.37
CA ALA A 146 9.42 -9.88 -17.81
C ALA A 146 8.21 -9.10 -18.29
N PHE A 147 7.25 -8.83 -17.38
CA PHE A 147 6.06 -8.08 -17.71
C PHE A 147 6.29 -6.56 -17.73
N SER A 148 6.97 -5.99 -16.71
CA SER A 148 7.12 -4.54 -16.57
C SER A 148 8.32 -4.20 -15.69
N GLU A 149 9.15 -3.25 -16.15
CA GLU A 149 10.23 -2.69 -15.33
C GLU A 149 9.71 -2.00 -14.07
N ASP A 150 8.53 -1.36 -14.14
CA ASP A 150 7.91 -0.70 -13.01
C ASP A 150 7.57 -1.70 -11.91
N LEU A 151 7.15 -2.92 -12.27
CA LEU A 151 6.93 -4.00 -11.31
C LEU A 151 8.22 -4.49 -10.67
N ALA A 152 9.30 -4.56 -11.45
CA ALA A 152 10.60 -4.99 -10.97
C ALA A 152 11.23 -4.01 -9.96
N GLN A 153 10.85 -2.74 -10.02
CA GLN A 153 11.35 -1.68 -9.13
C GLN A 153 10.53 -1.50 -7.85
N LYS A 154 9.38 -2.15 -7.73
CA LYS A 154 8.56 -2.03 -6.52
C LYS A 154 9.25 -2.62 -5.31
N PRO A 155 9.05 -2.02 -4.12
CA PRO A 155 9.48 -2.62 -2.88
C PRO A 155 8.84 -4.01 -2.70
N VAL A 156 9.63 -5.01 -2.31
CA VAL A 156 9.19 -6.38 -2.08
C VAL A 156 9.48 -6.78 -0.64
N ILE A 157 8.51 -7.42 0.00
CA ILE A 157 8.68 -8.11 1.28
C ILE A 157 8.53 -9.61 1.03
N VAL A 158 9.50 -10.41 1.45
CA VAL A 158 9.46 -11.88 1.35
C VAL A 158 8.77 -12.45 2.58
N VAL A 159 7.77 -13.29 2.35
CA VAL A 159 6.95 -13.86 3.43
C VAL A 159 6.93 -15.40 3.33
N ALA A 160 7.63 -16.07 4.22
CA ALA A 160 7.51 -17.52 4.41
C ALA A 160 6.19 -17.81 5.13
N THR A 161 5.35 -18.64 4.54
CA THR A 161 4.02 -18.96 5.06
C THR A 161 3.94 -20.39 5.59
N LYS A 162 2.85 -20.68 6.31
CA LYS A 162 2.51 -22.00 6.85
C LYS A 162 3.54 -22.57 7.84
N LEU A 163 4.10 -21.72 8.70
CA LEU A 163 5.03 -22.17 9.76
C LEU A 163 4.44 -23.27 10.65
N ASP A 164 3.13 -23.28 10.82
CA ASP A 164 2.38 -24.30 11.57
C ASP A 164 2.44 -25.70 10.95
N ALA A 165 2.70 -25.78 9.64
CA ALA A 165 2.82 -27.02 8.87
C ALA A 165 4.27 -27.32 8.46
N THR A 166 5.24 -26.70 9.11
CA THR A 166 6.68 -26.84 8.86
C THR A 166 7.33 -27.53 10.04
N THR A 167 7.72 -28.79 9.89
CA THR A 167 8.42 -29.57 10.92
C THR A 167 9.92 -29.24 10.95
N ASP A 168 10.54 -29.18 9.76
CA ASP A 168 11.94 -28.79 9.59
C ASP A 168 12.03 -27.36 9.06
N ARG A 169 12.68 -26.48 9.82
CA ARG A 169 12.85 -25.06 9.43
C ARG A 169 13.89 -24.84 8.33
N ALA A 170 14.52 -25.86 7.79
CA ALA A 170 15.54 -25.73 6.75
C ALA A 170 15.04 -24.93 5.52
N LYS A 171 13.79 -25.15 5.08
CA LYS A 171 13.18 -24.37 3.99
C LYS A 171 13.04 -22.89 4.33
N VAL A 172 12.63 -22.58 5.55
CA VAL A 172 12.48 -21.19 6.05
C VAL A 172 13.84 -20.52 6.14
N ASP A 173 14.84 -21.20 6.69
CA ASP A 173 16.19 -20.66 6.87
C ASP A 173 16.90 -20.45 5.51
N THR A 174 16.70 -21.36 4.56
CA THR A 174 17.21 -21.19 3.20
C THR A 174 16.63 -19.97 2.51
N LEU A 175 15.31 -19.79 2.58
CA LEU A 175 14.63 -18.63 2.00
C LEU A 175 15.03 -17.33 2.72
N ARG A 176 15.22 -17.38 4.04
CA ARG A 176 15.70 -16.25 4.84
C ARG A 176 17.09 -15.82 4.40
N ALA A 177 18.04 -16.75 4.33
CA ALA A 177 19.41 -16.47 3.90
C ALA A 177 19.46 -15.91 2.48
N TYR A 178 18.60 -16.39 1.60
CA TYR A 178 18.46 -15.87 0.23
C TYR A 178 17.95 -14.42 0.23
N ALA A 179 16.91 -14.12 1.01
CA ALA A 179 16.35 -12.78 1.13
C ALA A 179 17.36 -11.78 1.73
N GLU A 180 18.04 -12.17 2.81
CA GLU A 180 19.08 -11.37 3.49
C GLU A 180 20.25 -11.05 2.54
N LYS A 181 20.74 -12.01 1.77
CA LYS A 181 21.80 -11.81 0.77
C LYS A 181 21.40 -10.76 -0.27
N ARG A 182 20.12 -10.63 -0.55
CA ARG A 182 19.57 -9.66 -1.51
C ARG A 182 19.11 -8.35 -0.86
N GLY A 183 19.23 -8.20 0.46
CA GLY A 183 18.78 -7.02 1.21
C GLY A 183 17.25 -6.88 1.23
N LEU A 184 16.51 -7.98 1.03
CA LEU A 184 15.05 -7.97 1.06
C LEU A 184 14.55 -8.23 2.48
N PRO A 185 13.55 -7.46 2.96
CA PRO A 185 12.88 -7.75 4.22
C PRO A 185 12.24 -9.13 4.19
N PHE A 186 12.47 -9.92 5.26
CA PHE A 186 11.96 -11.29 5.39
C PHE A 186 11.13 -11.46 6.65
N PHE A 187 9.98 -12.11 6.51
CA PHE A 187 9.07 -12.45 7.60
C PHE A 187 8.60 -13.88 7.46
N ALA A 188 8.51 -14.59 8.57
CA ALA A 188 7.96 -15.93 8.63
C ALA A 188 6.68 -15.90 9.45
N ILE A 189 5.60 -16.46 8.91
CA ILE A 189 4.26 -16.38 9.50
C ILE A 189 3.49 -17.70 9.46
N SER A 190 2.55 -17.81 10.39
CA SER A 190 1.44 -18.75 10.29
C SER A 190 0.11 -17.98 10.32
N SER A 191 -0.65 -18.03 9.24
CA SER A 191 -2.00 -17.47 9.21
C SER A 191 -2.98 -18.26 10.08
N ALA A 192 -2.72 -19.53 10.36
CA ALA A 192 -3.53 -20.37 11.21
C ALA A 192 -3.35 -20.03 12.70
N SER A 193 -2.10 -20.05 13.20
CA SER A 193 -1.81 -19.74 14.61
C SER A 193 -1.82 -18.23 14.90
N GLY A 194 -1.51 -17.39 13.91
CA GLY A 194 -1.33 -15.95 14.07
C GLY A 194 0.12 -15.54 14.33
N GLU A 195 1.05 -16.51 14.37
CA GLU A 195 2.48 -16.26 14.59
C GLU A 195 3.03 -15.33 13.50
N GLY A 196 3.80 -14.30 13.89
CA GLY A 196 4.46 -13.36 12.98
C GLY A 196 3.54 -12.35 12.27
N ILE A 197 2.22 -12.51 12.32
CA ILE A 197 1.25 -11.69 11.56
C ILE A 197 1.37 -10.20 11.93
N GLN A 198 1.34 -9.86 13.22
CA GLN A 198 1.37 -8.45 13.62
C GLN A 198 2.70 -7.77 13.26
N THR A 199 3.81 -8.50 13.32
CA THR A 199 5.12 -8.01 12.89
C THR A 199 5.13 -7.73 11.39
N LEU A 200 4.57 -8.64 10.57
CA LEU A 200 4.42 -8.44 9.14
C LEU A 200 3.55 -7.22 8.81
N VAL A 201 2.39 -7.08 9.47
CA VAL A 201 1.46 -5.97 9.26
C VAL A 201 2.12 -4.62 9.56
N ARG A 202 2.84 -4.52 10.67
CA ARG A 202 3.61 -3.29 11.01
C ARG A 202 4.70 -3.00 9.99
N ALA A 203 5.44 -4.02 9.55
CA ALA A 203 6.49 -3.86 8.53
C ALA A 203 5.94 -3.39 7.18
N MET A 204 4.76 -3.88 6.77
CA MET A 204 4.05 -3.39 5.58
C MET A 204 3.69 -1.90 5.73
N ALA A 205 3.13 -1.49 6.88
CA ALA A 205 2.80 -0.10 7.14
C ALA A 205 4.04 0.80 7.09
N ASP A 206 5.14 0.38 7.74
CA ASP A 206 6.41 1.13 7.75
C ASP A 206 7.03 1.24 6.34
N ALA A 207 6.88 0.20 5.51
CA ALA A 207 7.34 0.24 4.12
C ALA A 207 6.49 1.20 3.27
N LEU A 208 5.19 1.25 3.51
CA LEU A 208 4.28 2.17 2.84
C LEU A 208 4.52 3.62 3.24
N ASP A 209 4.88 3.90 4.50
CA ASP A 209 5.22 5.24 4.97
C ASP A 209 6.49 5.77 4.28
N ARG A 210 7.46 4.90 4.01
CA ARG A 210 8.68 5.23 3.25
C ARG A 210 8.44 5.39 1.75
N SER A 211 7.37 4.82 1.21
CA SER A 211 6.98 4.93 -0.20
C SER A 211 5.75 5.84 -0.34
N PRO A 212 5.92 7.15 -0.51
CA PRO A 212 4.80 8.07 -0.59
C PRO A 212 3.84 7.66 -1.71
N ARG A 213 2.54 7.93 -1.48
CA ARG A 213 1.51 7.65 -2.48
C ARG A 213 1.82 8.45 -3.75
N PRO A 214 1.91 7.82 -4.93
CA PRO A 214 2.14 8.56 -6.17
C PRO A 214 1.06 9.62 -6.35
N LEU A 215 1.46 10.88 -6.48
CA LEU A 215 0.54 11.96 -6.83
C LEU A 215 0.05 11.73 -8.26
N PRO A 216 -1.24 11.96 -8.55
CA PRO A 216 -1.71 11.93 -9.93
C PRO A 216 -0.92 12.94 -10.77
N PRO A 217 -0.58 12.59 -12.02
CA PRO A 217 0.13 13.51 -12.90
C PRO A 217 -0.67 14.82 -13.06
N GLY A 218 0.00 15.95 -12.80
CA GLY A 218 -0.61 17.28 -12.90
C GLY A 218 -1.11 17.89 -11.59
N VAL A 219 -0.99 17.21 -10.46
CA VAL A 219 -1.21 17.83 -9.14
C VAL A 219 0.15 18.33 -8.63
N PRO A 220 0.34 19.67 -8.49
CA PRO A 220 1.55 20.18 -7.88
C PRO A 220 1.65 19.67 -6.45
N SER A 221 2.84 19.21 -6.05
CA SER A 221 3.12 18.86 -4.65
C SER A 221 2.92 20.12 -3.81
N LEU A 222 1.85 20.14 -3.00
CA LEU A 222 1.72 21.12 -1.94
C LEU A 222 2.78 20.77 -0.89
N SER A 223 3.97 21.35 -1.03
CA SER A 223 4.89 21.43 0.09
C SER A 223 4.20 22.30 1.13
N VAL A 224 3.71 21.68 2.18
CA VAL A 224 3.30 22.40 3.39
C VAL A 224 4.61 22.92 4.00
N ALA A 225 5.05 24.09 3.54
CA ALA A 225 6.00 24.86 4.29
C ALA A 225 5.27 25.20 5.61
N ALA A 226 5.74 24.62 6.71
CA ALA A 226 5.34 24.99 8.03
C ALA A 226 5.74 26.47 8.23
N THR A 227 4.81 27.36 7.93
CA THR A 227 4.92 28.77 8.35
C THR A 227 4.57 28.75 9.82
N GLU A 228 5.58 28.74 10.67
CA GLU A 228 5.39 29.08 12.09
C GLU A 228 4.71 30.45 12.15
N PRO A 229 3.61 30.60 12.91
CA PRO A 229 3.04 31.92 13.12
C PRO A 229 4.02 32.76 13.94
N GLU A 230 4.58 33.80 13.34
CA GLU A 230 5.31 34.84 14.08
C GLU A 230 4.37 35.41 15.13
N LEU A 231 4.70 35.17 16.41
CA LEU A 231 4.08 35.84 17.54
C LEU A 231 4.45 37.33 17.47
N PRO A 232 3.49 38.24 17.55
CA PRO A 232 3.79 39.68 17.57
C PRO A 232 4.59 40.03 18.83
N SER A 233 5.80 40.55 18.61
CA SER A 233 6.63 41.08 19.69
C SER A 233 5.92 42.22 20.42
N SER A 234 5.63 42.01 21.68
CA SER A 234 5.12 43.03 22.58
C SER A 234 6.16 44.13 22.81
N HIS A 235 6.00 45.25 22.13
CA HIS A 235 6.72 46.47 22.49
C HIS A 235 6.15 47.02 23.80
N SER A 236 6.91 46.79 24.86
CA SER A 236 6.76 47.52 26.10
C SER A 236 7.32 48.95 25.91
N GLN A 237 6.42 49.92 25.75
CA GLN A 237 6.79 51.33 25.94
C GLN A 237 6.54 51.71 27.39
N ALA A 238 7.65 51.83 28.12
CA ALA A 238 7.68 52.53 29.38
C ALA A 238 7.77 54.04 29.08
N SER A 239 6.67 54.76 29.29
CA SER A 239 6.71 56.20 29.36
C SER A 239 6.89 56.60 30.81
N GLY A 240 8.05 57.11 31.11
CA GLY A 240 8.27 57.87 32.33
C GLY A 240 7.52 59.21 32.28
N ASP A 241 6.83 59.52 33.30
CA ASP A 241 6.31 60.87 33.51
C ASP A 241 6.99 61.48 34.74
N LYS A 242 7.49 62.69 34.53
CA LYS A 242 7.97 63.61 35.55
C LYS A 242 7.05 64.82 35.54
N ALA A 243 6.46 65.12 36.64
CA ALA A 243 6.31 66.43 37.27
C ALA A 243 5.15 66.36 38.25
#